data_1f849e757ba392941d5fcb38977c8798
#
_entry.id   1f849e757ba392941d5fcb38977c8798
#
_cell.length_a   1.000
_cell.length_b   1.000
_cell.length_c   1.000
_cell.angle_alpha   90.00
_cell.angle_beta   90.00
_cell.angle_gamma   90.00
#
_symmetry.space_group_name_H-M   'P 1'
#
loop_
_entity.id
_entity.type
_entity.pdbx_description
1 polymer ?
#
loop_
_entity_poly.entity_id
_entity_poly.type
_entity_poly.pdbx_seq_one_letter_code
_entity_poly.pdbx_strand_id
1 'polypeptide(L)'
;LIVGFRPGHRVGWASVTGGISDEIIEDNTRYWSGDHNFNPPDVPGMLFSNRRIAADSPSIMDIGPTVLDLFGVAIPAYCDGASLLPADETAADAPKTATGSAQAASL
;
A
#
# COMPACT_ATOMS: atom_id res chain seq x y z
N LEU A 1 -19.65 4.21 -3.22
CA LEU A 1 -19.85 4.04 -1.78
C LEU A 1 -18.91 2.93 -1.31
N ILE A 2 -18.08 3.24 -0.31
CA ILE A 2 -17.23 2.26 0.37
C ILE A 2 -17.81 2.09 1.77
N VAL A 3 -18.06 0.83 2.17
CA VAL A 3 -18.58 0.51 3.49
C VAL A 3 -17.42 0.02 4.36
N GLY A 4 -17.10 0.74 5.42
CA GLY A 4 -16.16 0.32 6.45
C GLY A 4 -16.91 -0.22 7.67
N PHE A 5 -16.50 -1.39 8.13
CA PHE A 5 -17.09 -2.00 9.33
C PHE A 5 -16.35 -1.53 10.58
N ARG A 6 -17.09 -1.36 11.67
CA ARG A 6 -16.50 -1.06 12.98
C ARG A 6 -15.71 -2.28 13.49
N PRO A 7 -14.68 -2.07 14.34
CA PRO A 7 -14.00 -3.17 15.01
C PRO A 7 -14.99 -4.16 15.64
N GLY A 8 -14.74 -5.46 15.46
CA GLY A 8 -15.61 -6.53 15.91
C GLY A 8 -16.79 -6.88 14.98
N HIS A 9 -16.93 -6.18 13.86
CA HIS A 9 -17.97 -6.47 12.86
C HIS A 9 -17.35 -6.79 11.52
N ARG A 10 -18.03 -7.63 10.75
CA ARG A 10 -17.63 -8.00 9.39
C ARG A 10 -18.87 -8.27 8.53
N VAL A 11 -18.67 -8.38 7.22
CA VAL A 11 -19.74 -8.82 6.32
C VAL A 11 -20.12 -10.28 6.59
N GLY A 12 -21.41 -10.58 6.51
CA GLY A 12 -21.92 -11.95 6.70
C GLY A 12 -21.38 -12.91 5.63
N TRP A 13 -21.13 -14.15 6.00
CA TRP A 13 -20.60 -15.18 5.08
C TRP A 13 -21.51 -15.47 3.91
N ALA A 14 -22.84 -15.37 4.10
CA ALA A 14 -23.80 -15.58 3.04
C ALA A 14 -23.68 -14.55 1.91
N SER A 15 -23.23 -13.33 2.20
CA SER A 15 -23.07 -12.26 1.22
C SER A 15 -22.05 -12.59 0.14
N VAL A 16 -21.04 -13.42 0.44
CA VAL A 16 -20.02 -13.86 -0.53
C VAL A 16 -20.65 -14.65 -1.69
N THR A 17 -21.72 -15.37 -1.41
CA THR A 17 -22.46 -16.16 -2.39
C THR A 17 -23.73 -15.46 -2.88
N GLY A 18 -23.92 -14.17 -2.56
CA GLY A 18 -25.12 -13.42 -2.90
C GLY A 18 -26.33 -13.74 -2.02
N GLY A 19 -26.14 -14.47 -0.92
CA GLY A 19 -27.18 -14.74 0.05
C GLY A 19 -27.45 -13.55 0.97
N ILE A 20 -28.66 -13.49 1.47
CA ILE A 20 -29.09 -12.54 2.49
C ILE A 20 -29.47 -13.35 3.72
N SER A 21 -28.94 -12.98 4.88
CA SER A 21 -29.34 -13.58 6.15
C SER A 21 -30.70 -13.05 6.58
N ASP A 22 -31.47 -13.87 7.26
CA ASP A 22 -32.75 -13.46 7.85
C ASP A 22 -32.54 -12.46 8.99
N GLU A 23 -31.35 -12.48 9.62
CA GLU A 23 -30.96 -11.54 10.65
C GLU A 23 -29.98 -10.49 10.10
N ILE A 24 -30.16 -9.23 10.50
CA ILE A 24 -29.29 -8.12 10.09
C ILE A 24 -27.92 -8.23 10.76
N ILE A 25 -27.87 -8.71 12.00
CA ILE A 25 -26.66 -8.91 12.77
C ILE A 25 -26.74 -10.31 13.40
N GLU A 26 -25.70 -11.10 13.16
CA GLU A 26 -25.57 -12.45 13.69
C GLU A 26 -24.18 -12.66 14.31
N ASP A 27 -24.06 -13.54 15.28
CA ASP A 27 -22.78 -13.90 15.86
C ASP A 27 -21.94 -14.72 14.88
N ASN A 28 -20.67 -14.32 14.68
CA ASN A 28 -19.74 -15.12 13.89
C ASN A 28 -19.21 -16.30 14.72
N THR A 29 -19.78 -17.47 14.51
CA THR A 29 -19.37 -18.72 15.16
C THR A 29 -18.28 -19.47 14.42
N ARG A 30 -17.78 -18.93 13.30
CA ARG A 30 -16.74 -19.56 12.49
C ARG A 30 -15.35 -19.23 12.98
N TYR A 31 -14.40 -20.08 12.67
CA TYR A 31 -12.98 -19.92 13.00
C TYR A 31 -12.37 -18.63 12.47
N TRP A 32 -12.79 -18.20 11.26
CA TRP A 32 -12.30 -17.00 10.60
C TRP A 32 -13.07 -15.78 11.09
N SER A 33 -12.42 -14.98 11.92
CA SER A 33 -12.99 -13.73 12.44
C SER A 33 -12.49 -12.49 11.71
N GLY A 34 -11.32 -12.57 11.05
CA GLY A 34 -10.75 -11.46 10.30
C GLY A 34 -11.47 -11.19 8.98
N ASP A 35 -11.37 -9.96 8.50
CA ASP A 35 -11.85 -9.52 7.19
C ASP A 35 -10.88 -8.48 6.63
N HIS A 36 -10.87 -8.33 5.29
CA HIS A 36 -10.13 -7.28 4.59
C HIS A 36 -10.99 -6.04 4.32
N ASN A 37 -12.30 -6.10 4.58
CA ASN A 37 -13.22 -4.96 4.52
C ASN A 37 -13.28 -4.29 5.89
N PHE A 38 -12.34 -3.42 6.17
CA PHE A 38 -12.27 -2.67 7.42
C PHE A 38 -12.37 -1.16 7.16
N ASN A 39 -12.67 -0.42 8.20
CA ASN A 39 -12.61 1.03 8.17
C ASN A 39 -11.13 1.48 8.25
N PRO A 40 -10.57 2.17 7.21
CA PRO A 40 -9.15 2.48 7.15
C PRO A 40 -8.56 3.15 8.41
N PRO A 41 -9.26 4.10 9.09
CA PRO A 41 -8.75 4.70 10.31
C PRO A 41 -8.53 3.73 11.47
N ASP A 42 -9.22 2.58 11.48
CA ASP A 42 -9.12 1.60 12.56
C ASP A 42 -7.91 0.65 12.38
N VAL A 43 -7.33 0.62 11.19
CA VAL A 43 -6.17 -0.25 10.86
C VAL A 43 -5.09 0.61 10.17
N PRO A 44 -4.31 1.35 10.96
CA PRO A 44 -3.22 2.15 10.41
C PRO A 44 -2.16 1.26 9.76
N GLY A 45 -1.64 1.71 8.64
CA GLY A 45 -0.52 1.06 7.96
C GLY A 45 0.79 1.26 8.73
N MET A 46 1.80 0.47 8.34
CA MET A 46 3.18 0.65 8.79
C MET A 46 4.08 0.83 7.58
N LEU A 47 5.01 1.77 7.68
CA LEU A 47 6.04 2.00 6.66
C LEU A 47 7.42 1.79 7.30
N PHE A 48 8.20 0.90 6.70
CA PHE A 48 9.62 0.72 7.04
C PHE A 48 10.45 1.11 5.82
N SER A 49 11.47 1.91 6.04
CA SER A 49 12.36 2.37 4.99
C SER A 49 13.81 2.34 5.48
N ASN A 50 14.73 2.03 4.58
CA ASN A 50 16.16 2.21 4.78
C ASN A 50 16.64 3.60 4.35
N ARG A 51 15.74 4.47 3.94
CA ARG A 51 15.96 5.88 3.62
C ARG A 51 15.23 6.76 4.63
N ARG A 52 15.72 7.96 4.81
CA ARG A 52 15.05 8.96 5.64
C ARG A 52 13.72 9.35 4.97
N ILE A 53 12.67 9.38 5.76
CA ILE A 53 11.32 9.81 5.34
C ILE A 53 11.13 11.25 5.83
N ALA A 54 10.76 12.15 4.91
CA ALA A 54 10.58 13.57 5.19
C ALA A 54 9.14 13.91 5.61
N ALA A 55 8.19 12.98 5.47
CA ALA A 55 6.79 13.21 5.79
C ALA A 55 6.44 12.71 7.20
N ASP A 56 5.71 13.51 7.97
CA ASP A 56 5.22 13.12 9.31
C ASP A 56 4.04 12.13 9.24
N SER A 57 3.28 12.17 8.16
CA SER A 57 2.09 11.33 7.98
C SER A 57 2.06 10.74 6.56
N PRO A 58 2.91 9.74 6.27
CA PRO A 58 2.96 9.14 4.95
C PRO A 58 1.69 8.36 4.62
N SER A 59 1.31 8.41 3.34
CA SER A 59 0.18 7.69 2.77
C SER A 59 0.64 6.60 1.79
N ILE A 60 -0.19 5.60 1.57
CA ILE A 60 0.05 4.60 0.52
C ILE A 60 0.17 5.24 -0.87
N MET A 61 -0.50 6.37 -1.11
CA MET A 61 -0.44 7.12 -2.36
C MET A 61 0.94 7.74 -2.63
N ASP A 62 1.74 7.94 -1.60
CA ASP A 62 3.08 8.54 -1.71
C ASP A 62 4.13 7.52 -2.17
N ILE A 63 3.83 6.22 -2.10
CA ILE A 63 4.79 5.17 -2.47
C ILE A 63 5.15 5.23 -3.95
N GLY A 64 4.17 5.40 -4.84
CA GLY A 64 4.39 5.52 -6.28
C GLY A 64 5.30 6.71 -6.64
N PRO A 65 4.94 7.92 -6.25
CA PRO A 65 5.80 9.11 -6.41
C PRO A 65 7.21 8.94 -5.82
N THR A 66 7.32 8.34 -4.65
CA THR A 66 8.62 8.08 -4.00
C THR A 66 9.51 7.14 -4.82
N VAL A 67 8.92 6.09 -5.39
CA VAL A 67 9.66 5.17 -6.27
C VAL A 67 10.10 5.87 -7.55
N LEU A 68 9.25 6.66 -8.17
CA LEU A 68 9.62 7.44 -9.36
C LEU A 68 10.78 8.40 -9.08
N ASP A 69 10.70 9.13 -7.97
CA ASP A 69 11.72 10.06 -7.53
C ASP A 69 13.05 9.35 -7.23
N LEU A 70 13.01 8.20 -6.56
CA LEU A 70 14.18 7.38 -6.27
C LEU A 70 14.93 6.95 -7.55
N PHE A 71 14.21 6.73 -8.65
CA PHE A 71 14.79 6.39 -9.95
C PHE A 71 15.04 7.63 -10.86
N GLY A 72 14.86 8.83 -10.35
CA GLY A 72 15.04 10.06 -11.12
C GLY A 72 14.02 10.24 -12.25
N VAL A 73 12.85 9.62 -12.12
CA VAL A 73 11.76 9.74 -13.08
C VAL A 73 10.81 10.84 -12.61
N ALA A 74 10.44 11.74 -13.53
CA ALA A 74 9.51 12.82 -13.23
C ALA A 74 8.17 12.28 -12.71
N ILE A 75 7.69 12.81 -11.59
CA ILE A 75 6.40 12.44 -11.01
C ILE A 75 5.29 13.07 -11.88
N PRO A 76 4.38 12.25 -12.45
CA PRO A 76 3.28 12.77 -13.26
C PRO A 76 2.33 13.65 -12.44
N ALA A 77 1.78 14.69 -13.08
CA ALA A 77 0.87 15.64 -12.43
C ALA A 77 -0.47 15.01 -11.96
N TYR A 78 -0.80 13.83 -12.43
CA TYR A 78 -2.00 13.10 -12.01
C TYR A 78 -1.80 12.27 -10.72
N CYS A 79 -0.59 12.23 -10.17
CA CYS A 79 -0.36 11.56 -8.89
C CYS A 79 -0.91 12.42 -7.75
N ASP A 80 -1.79 11.85 -6.93
CA ASP A 80 -2.35 12.52 -5.76
C ASP A 80 -1.36 12.55 -4.57
N GLY A 81 -0.37 11.64 -4.56
CA GLY A 81 0.67 11.58 -3.55
C GLY A 81 1.91 12.40 -3.92
N ALA A 82 2.84 12.48 -2.98
CA ALA A 82 4.12 13.16 -3.14
C ALA A 82 5.29 12.23 -2.77
N SER A 83 6.52 12.58 -3.21
CA SER A 83 7.70 11.86 -2.76
C SER A 83 7.91 12.02 -1.25
N LEU A 84 8.22 10.91 -0.58
CA LEU A 84 8.58 10.88 0.83
C LEU A 84 10.06 11.14 1.08
N LEU A 85 10.87 11.22 0.02
CA LEU A 85 12.30 11.47 0.14
C LEU A 85 12.57 12.95 0.45
N PRO A 86 13.57 13.24 1.29
CA PRO A 86 14.03 14.61 1.48
C PRO A 86 14.60 15.17 0.17
N ALA A 87 14.47 16.47 -0.05
CA ALA A 87 14.93 17.12 -1.28
C ALA A 87 16.44 16.99 -1.55
N ASP A 88 17.21 16.71 -0.52
CA ASP A 88 18.65 16.48 -0.60
C ASP A 88 19.05 15.03 -0.91
N GLU A 89 18.08 14.10 -0.89
CA GLU A 89 18.28 12.67 -1.21
C GLU A 89 17.64 12.25 -2.55
N THR A 90 17.05 13.19 -3.30
CA THR A 90 16.46 12.92 -4.61
C THR A 90 17.54 12.63 -5.64
N ALA A 91 17.37 11.62 -6.46
CA ALA A 91 18.15 11.25 -7.68
C ALA A 91 19.70 11.25 -7.60
N ALA A 92 20.33 11.99 -6.69
CA ALA A 92 21.80 12.10 -6.62
C ALA A 92 22.46 10.84 -6.04
N ASP A 93 21.70 9.99 -5.36
CA ASP A 93 22.22 8.84 -4.60
C ASP A 93 21.62 7.50 -5.07
N ALA A 94 21.12 7.47 -6.30
CA ALA A 94 20.72 6.20 -6.93
C ALA A 94 21.94 5.27 -6.96
N PRO A 95 21.83 4.03 -6.46
CA PRO A 95 22.94 3.09 -6.57
C PRO A 95 23.30 2.97 -8.05
N LYS A 96 24.53 3.35 -8.41
CA LYS A 96 25.04 3.14 -9.76
C LYS A 96 24.87 1.66 -10.04
N THR A 97 23.95 1.34 -10.94
CA THR A 97 23.75 -0.03 -11.43
C THR A 97 25.09 -0.54 -11.88
N ALA A 98 25.59 -1.57 -11.22
CA ALA A 98 26.76 -2.29 -11.69
C ALA A 98 26.43 -2.77 -13.11
N THR A 99 27.05 -2.17 -14.10
CA THR A 99 26.97 -2.59 -15.49
C THR A 99 27.58 -3.97 -15.55
N GLY A 100 26.74 -4.99 -15.39
CA GLY A 100 27.13 -6.37 -15.64
C GLY A 100 27.41 -6.52 -17.13
N SER A 101 28.67 -6.51 -17.51
CA SER A 101 29.09 -6.91 -18.84
C SER A 101 28.68 -8.38 -19.04
N ALA A 102 27.57 -8.60 -19.74
CA ALA A 102 27.23 -9.89 -20.28
C ALA A 102 28.25 -10.22 -21.36
N GLN A 103 29.26 -10.99 -20.98
CA GLN A 103 30.21 -11.57 -21.91
C GLN A 103 29.49 -12.71 -22.60
N ALA A 104 29.09 -12.49 -23.84
CA ALA A 104 28.54 -13.52 -24.71
C ALA A 104 29.64 -14.55 -24.95
N ALA A 105 29.47 -15.74 -24.40
CA ALA A 105 30.24 -16.90 -24.77
C ALA A 105 29.73 -17.39 -26.13
N SER A 106 30.51 -17.23 -27.17
CA SER A 106 30.30 -17.89 -28.47
C SER A 106 30.74 -19.35 -28.37
N LEU A 107 29.85 -20.27 -28.68
CA LEU A 107 30.13 -21.64 -29.07
C LEU A 107 30.18 -21.73 -30.60
#